data_21ae40157ef1ee99ca450ffd65d04fb7
#
_entry.id   21ae40157ef1ee99ca450ffd65d04fb7
#
_cell.length_a   1.000
_cell.length_b   1.000
_cell.length_c   1.000
_cell.angle_alpha   90.00
_cell.angle_beta   90.00
_cell.angle_gamma   90.00
#
_symmetry.space_group_name_H-M   'P 1'
#
loop_
_entity.id
_entity.type
_entity.pdbx_description
1 polymer ?
#
loop_
_entity_poly.entity_id
_entity_poly.type
_entity_poly.pdbx_seq_one_letter_code
_entity_poly.pdbx_strand_id
1 'polypeptide(L)'
;EGGGWKPYFVEGDEPMKVHRALADTLDTVTEEILAIRKHARETGDTTRPIYPMIVLRTPKGWTGPKEVDGNAIEGSWRAHQVPISMGADESKHLPLLEQWLRSYKPEELFNEDGTPVELIASFPPKGEHRMGANPHANGGLLLRDLRTPDFRDYAVDIPAPGEVEAQDMYVLGTYVRDVMKLNMESRNFRIFAPDETASNRLQAVFDVTGRRFLDKQIEGIDEHLDPDGRVMDSMLSEHFCEGFLEGYLLTGRHGFFDSYEAFIRIVDSMFAQHAKWLKMCSELPWRQDIASLNYILASNVWQQDHNGFTHQDPGFLDHVANKKADVVRMYLPPDANCLLSCFDHCIKSRNYVNVIVASKHPRQQWLTMEQAVKHCTQGIGIWEWASNDQGQEPDVVMACCGDTPTLETLAAVTILRRELPELKIRVVNVVDLMKLQPHTEHPHGLTDAEYDTLFTKDKPIIFAYHGY
;
A
#
# COMPACT_ATOMS: atom_id res chain seq x y z
N GLU A 1 -13.04 -4.50 27.14
CA GLU A 1 -12.57 -5.69 27.89
C GLU A 1 -12.38 -6.89 26.96
N GLY A 2 -13.37 -7.23 26.14
CA GLY A 2 -13.29 -8.40 25.24
C GLY A 2 -12.11 -8.38 24.27
N GLY A 3 -11.57 -7.20 23.93
CA GLY A 3 -10.38 -7.06 23.08
C GLY A 3 -9.04 -7.06 23.85
N GLY A 4 -9.04 -7.41 25.14
CA GLY A 4 -7.82 -7.45 25.96
C GLY A 4 -7.35 -6.09 26.46
N TRP A 5 -8.28 -5.13 26.69
CA TRP A 5 -8.00 -3.81 27.23
C TRP A 5 -8.70 -3.61 28.58
N LYS A 6 -8.09 -2.81 29.46
CA LYS A 6 -8.70 -2.35 30.71
C LYS A 6 -9.25 -0.93 30.50
N PRO A 7 -10.57 -0.74 30.31
CA PRO A 7 -11.12 0.57 30.02
C PRO A 7 -11.23 1.44 31.27
N TYR A 8 -10.89 2.71 31.11
CA TYR A 8 -11.13 3.81 32.03
C TYR A 8 -12.08 4.80 31.38
N PHE A 9 -13.22 5.08 31.97
CA PHE A 9 -14.22 5.97 31.39
C PHE A 9 -14.09 7.37 31.99
N VAL A 10 -13.94 8.37 31.11
CA VAL A 10 -14.04 9.79 31.47
C VAL A 10 -15.25 10.35 30.73
N GLU A 11 -16.30 10.74 31.48
CA GLU A 11 -17.58 11.11 30.92
C GLU A 11 -18.07 12.46 31.47
N GLY A 12 -18.72 13.24 30.62
CA GLY A 12 -19.37 14.49 31.05
C GLY A 12 -19.51 15.53 29.95
N ASP A 13 -20.12 16.64 30.32
CA ASP A 13 -20.41 17.79 29.48
C ASP A 13 -19.84 19.11 30.03
N GLU A 14 -19.47 19.15 31.31
CA GLU A 14 -18.85 20.32 31.91
C GLU A 14 -17.34 20.29 31.75
N PRO A 15 -16.74 21.22 30.95
CA PRO A 15 -15.33 21.14 30.55
C PRO A 15 -14.35 20.98 31.70
N MET A 16 -14.45 21.77 32.75
CA MET A 16 -13.51 21.73 33.87
C MET A 16 -13.58 20.44 34.70
N LYS A 17 -14.77 19.83 34.81
CA LYS A 17 -14.91 18.52 35.45
C LYS A 17 -14.32 17.41 34.64
N VAL A 18 -14.60 17.43 33.33
CA VAL A 18 -14.03 16.44 32.37
C VAL A 18 -12.52 16.57 32.32
N HIS A 19 -11.96 17.78 32.26
CA HIS A 19 -10.51 18.00 32.23
C HIS A 19 -9.82 17.47 33.50
N ARG A 20 -10.39 17.70 34.66
CA ARG A 20 -9.84 17.15 35.92
C ARG A 20 -9.90 15.64 35.96
N ALA A 21 -11.06 15.05 35.63
CA ALA A 21 -11.22 13.60 35.56
C ALA A 21 -10.25 12.96 34.56
N LEU A 22 -10.03 13.61 33.41
CA LEU A 22 -9.06 13.14 32.41
C LEU A 22 -7.62 13.22 32.95
N ALA A 23 -7.25 14.30 33.64
CA ALA A 23 -5.91 14.44 34.23
C ALA A 23 -5.65 13.34 35.26
N ASP A 24 -6.56 13.12 36.19
CA ASP A 24 -6.48 12.06 37.23
C ASP A 24 -6.39 10.66 36.56
N THR A 25 -7.12 10.44 35.47
CA THR A 25 -7.12 9.19 34.73
C THR A 25 -5.79 8.99 33.98
N LEU A 26 -5.22 10.05 33.40
CA LEU A 26 -3.92 10.01 32.73
C LEU A 26 -2.79 9.63 33.70
N ASP A 27 -2.80 10.19 34.92
CA ASP A 27 -1.82 9.83 35.95
C ASP A 27 -1.94 8.34 36.31
N THR A 28 -3.16 7.87 36.58
CA THR A 28 -3.46 6.46 36.90
C THR A 28 -2.99 5.52 35.81
N VAL A 29 -3.32 5.82 34.55
CA VAL A 29 -2.96 5.02 33.38
C VAL A 29 -1.44 5.00 33.15
N THR A 30 -0.79 6.14 33.37
CA THR A 30 0.68 6.25 33.22
C THR A 30 1.38 5.40 34.28
N GLU A 31 0.96 5.46 35.54
CA GLU A 31 1.50 4.63 36.61
C GLU A 31 1.32 3.14 36.33
N GLU A 32 0.16 2.73 35.84
CA GLU A 32 -0.14 1.34 35.48
C GLU A 32 0.77 0.84 34.35
N ILE A 33 0.94 1.64 33.27
CA ILE A 33 1.84 1.30 32.16
C ILE A 33 3.29 1.15 32.65
N LEU A 34 3.74 2.05 33.51
CA LEU A 34 5.08 1.99 34.10
C LEU A 34 5.27 0.74 34.96
N ALA A 35 4.25 0.37 35.75
CA ALA A 35 4.28 -0.85 36.57
C ALA A 35 4.34 -2.12 35.71
N ILE A 36 3.53 -2.22 34.66
CA ILE A 36 3.57 -3.33 33.69
C ILE A 36 4.97 -3.48 33.09
N ARG A 37 5.54 -2.37 32.60
CA ARG A 37 6.88 -2.37 32.00
C ARG A 37 7.99 -2.74 33.00
N LYS A 38 7.89 -2.24 34.21
CA LYS A 38 8.83 -2.55 35.30
C LYS A 38 8.79 -4.05 35.62
N HIS A 39 7.57 -4.58 35.84
CA HIS A 39 7.39 -6.01 36.14
C HIS A 39 8.03 -6.90 35.05
N ALA A 40 7.71 -6.66 33.77
CA ALA A 40 8.27 -7.45 32.68
C ALA A 40 9.81 -7.40 32.62
N ARG A 41 10.42 -6.23 32.88
CA ARG A 41 11.89 -6.09 32.88
C ARG A 41 12.57 -6.75 34.07
N GLU A 42 11.96 -6.71 35.24
CA GLU A 42 12.52 -7.28 36.48
C GLU A 42 12.35 -8.79 36.56
N THR A 43 11.26 -9.33 36.02
CA THR A 43 10.93 -10.78 36.14
C THR A 43 11.23 -11.57 34.86
N GLY A 44 11.38 -10.91 33.72
CA GLY A 44 11.46 -11.58 32.42
C GLY A 44 10.11 -12.13 31.95
N ASP A 45 8.99 -11.73 32.60
CA ASP A 45 7.66 -12.15 32.19
C ASP A 45 7.29 -11.61 30.81
N THR A 46 7.07 -12.51 29.86
CA THR A 46 6.68 -12.21 28.46
C THR A 46 5.19 -12.38 28.22
N THR A 47 4.41 -12.66 29.26
CA THR A 47 2.96 -12.76 29.15
C THR A 47 2.38 -11.45 28.61
N ARG A 48 1.44 -11.55 27.65
CA ARG A 48 0.78 -10.39 27.08
C ARG A 48 0.01 -9.63 28.17
N PRO A 49 0.38 -8.38 28.48
CA PRO A 49 -0.31 -7.61 29.50
C PRO A 49 -1.67 -7.10 29.00
N ILE A 50 -2.57 -6.84 29.93
CA ILE A 50 -3.81 -6.09 29.68
C ILE A 50 -3.48 -4.61 29.89
N TYR A 51 -3.33 -3.87 28.76
CA TYR A 51 -3.04 -2.44 28.82
C TYR A 51 -4.29 -1.60 29.11
N PRO A 52 -4.12 -0.47 29.83
CA PRO A 52 -5.20 0.48 30.01
C PRO A 52 -5.61 1.17 28.71
N MET A 53 -6.89 1.53 28.61
CA MET A 53 -7.46 2.30 27.50
C MET A 53 -8.40 3.36 28.07
N ILE A 54 -8.22 4.62 27.69
CA ILE A 54 -9.12 5.70 28.12
C ILE A 54 -10.25 5.83 27.10
N VAL A 55 -11.49 5.79 27.58
CA VAL A 55 -12.71 6.03 26.79
C VAL A 55 -13.28 7.37 27.21
N LEU A 56 -13.04 8.40 26.39
CA LEU A 56 -13.59 9.74 26.60
C LEU A 56 -14.97 9.85 25.95
N ARG A 57 -16.00 10.17 26.76
CA ARG A 57 -17.38 10.34 26.31
C ARG A 57 -17.87 11.73 26.61
N THR A 58 -18.03 12.54 25.58
CA THR A 58 -18.54 13.91 25.64
C THR A 58 -19.65 14.08 24.58
N PRO A 59 -20.51 15.11 24.71
CA PRO A 59 -21.51 15.43 23.70
C PRO A 59 -20.83 15.69 22.34
N LYS A 60 -21.46 15.27 21.26
CA LYS A 60 -20.99 15.61 19.90
C LYS A 60 -20.99 17.13 19.72
N GLY A 61 -19.88 17.70 19.21
CA GLY A 61 -19.73 19.15 19.10
C GLY A 61 -19.52 19.85 20.45
N TRP A 62 -19.02 19.12 21.45
CA TRP A 62 -18.73 19.61 22.78
C TRP A 62 -17.91 20.91 22.76
N THR A 63 -18.30 21.88 23.60
CA THR A 63 -17.80 23.26 23.66
C THR A 63 -18.20 24.16 22.48
N GLY A 64 -18.90 23.63 21.48
CA GLY A 64 -19.49 24.42 20.42
C GLY A 64 -20.78 25.14 20.82
N PRO A 65 -21.44 25.82 19.87
CA PRO A 65 -22.71 26.47 20.15
C PRO A 65 -23.77 25.43 20.56
N LYS A 66 -24.55 25.74 21.60
CA LYS A 66 -25.64 24.86 22.06
C LYS A 66 -26.79 24.84 21.05
N GLU A 67 -27.08 26.00 20.46
CA GLU A 67 -28.19 26.23 19.55
C GLU A 67 -27.84 27.28 18.52
N VAL A 68 -28.31 27.09 17.28
CA VAL A 68 -28.24 28.08 16.18
C VAL A 68 -29.58 28.08 15.48
N ASP A 69 -30.18 29.27 15.29
CA ASP A 69 -31.46 29.48 14.63
C ASP A 69 -32.63 28.63 15.21
N GLY A 70 -32.67 28.46 16.53
CA GLY A 70 -33.68 27.68 17.21
C GLY A 70 -33.47 26.15 17.07
N ASN A 71 -32.35 25.70 16.53
CA ASN A 71 -32.04 24.29 16.40
C ASN A 71 -30.91 23.89 17.36
N ALA A 72 -31.09 22.79 18.09
CA ALA A 72 -30.01 22.22 18.89
C ALA A 72 -28.84 21.74 18.02
N ILE A 73 -27.63 22.17 18.38
CA ILE A 73 -26.37 21.81 17.72
C ILE A 73 -25.60 20.81 18.56
N GLU A 74 -25.11 21.20 19.74
CA GLU A 74 -24.38 20.28 20.62
C GLU A 74 -25.23 19.06 20.96
N GLY A 75 -24.62 17.87 20.94
CA GLY A 75 -25.29 16.59 21.21
C GLY A 75 -26.13 16.08 20.03
N SER A 76 -26.24 16.82 18.93
CA SER A 76 -27.05 16.44 17.77
C SER A 76 -26.18 16.14 16.54
N TRP A 77 -26.79 15.54 15.50
CA TRP A 77 -26.16 15.31 14.21
C TRP A 77 -25.71 16.60 13.51
N ARG A 78 -26.35 17.77 13.84
CA ARG A 78 -26.00 19.08 13.25
C ARG A 78 -24.59 19.53 13.64
N ALA A 79 -24.07 19.09 14.77
CA ALA A 79 -22.69 19.35 15.16
C ALA A 79 -21.64 18.66 14.26
N HIS A 80 -22.05 17.71 13.43
CA HIS A 80 -21.17 17.08 12.44
C HIS A 80 -20.93 17.93 11.21
N GLN A 81 -21.87 18.79 10.88
CA GLN A 81 -21.78 19.74 9.76
C GLN A 81 -21.16 21.06 10.25
N VAL A 82 -21.09 22.06 9.37
CA VAL A 82 -20.70 23.42 9.76
C VAL A 82 -21.79 23.99 10.69
N PRO A 83 -21.54 24.12 12.00
CA PRO A 83 -22.60 24.46 12.94
C PRO A 83 -23.14 25.87 12.76
N ILE A 84 -22.34 26.81 12.23
CA ILE A 84 -22.73 28.17 11.90
C ILE A 84 -22.35 28.43 10.43
N SER A 85 -23.35 28.51 9.56
CA SER A 85 -23.15 28.78 8.13
C SER A 85 -23.01 30.29 7.89
N MET A 86 -22.04 30.70 7.07
CA MET A 86 -21.80 32.09 6.71
C MET A 86 -22.45 32.51 5.40
N GLY A 87 -23.50 31.80 4.95
CA GLY A 87 -24.22 32.09 3.71
C GLY A 87 -25.18 33.29 3.82
N ALA A 88 -26.47 33.08 3.50
CA ALA A 88 -27.47 34.15 3.38
C ALA A 88 -27.69 35.00 4.65
N ASP A 89 -27.37 34.47 5.83
CA ASP A 89 -27.54 35.12 7.12
C ASP A 89 -26.22 35.57 7.79
N GLU A 90 -25.24 35.98 6.98
CA GLU A 90 -23.89 36.38 7.48
C GLU A 90 -23.96 37.42 8.61
N SER A 91 -24.79 38.42 8.48
CA SER A 91 -24.95 39.49 9.49
C SER A 91 -25.44 38.98 10.84
N LYS A 92 -26.18 37.87 10.85
CA LYS A 92 -26.68 37.20 12.06
C LYS A 92 -25.68 36.19 12.60
N HIS A 93 -25.05 35.41 11.73
CA HIS A 93 -24.19 34.31 12.09
C HIS A 93 -22.75 34.74 12.47
N LEU A 94 -22.22 35.83 11.88
CA LEU A 94 -20.89 36.32 12.21
C LEU A 94 -20.74 36.68 13.70
N PRO A 95 -21.68 37.37 14.37
CA PRO A 95 -21.60 37.62 15.80
C PRO A 95 -21.63 36.35 16.64
N LEU A 96 -22.42 35.33 16.22
CA LEU A 96 -22.48 34.04 16.93
C LEU A 96 -21.15 33.29 16.80
N LEU A 97 -20.55 33.28 15.62
CA LEU A 97 -19.24 32.69 15.38
C LEU A 97 -18.17 33.39 16.22
N GLU A 98 -18.15 34.73 16.20
CA GLU A 98 -17.21 35.50 17.02
C GLU A 98 -17.38 35.22 18.52
N GLN A 99 -18.62 35.19 19.01
CA GLN A 99 -18.93 34.85 20.41
C GLN A 99 -18.40 33.46 20.77
N TRP A 100 -18.61 32.47 19.89
CA TRP A 100 -18.11 31.13 20.12
C TRP A 100 -16.59 31.08 20.18
N LEU A 101 -15.89 31.68 19.19
CA LEU A 101 -14.42 31.71 19.14
C LEU A 101 -13.84 32.47 20.35
N ARG A 102 -14.44 33.59 20.74
CA ARG A 102 -14.03 34.34 21.94
C ARG A 102 -14.26 33.59 23.25
N SER A 103 -15.16 32.61 23.30
CA SER A 103 -15.36 31.78 24.49
C SER A 103 -14.14 30.95 24.87
N TYR A 104 -13.22 30.72 23.91
CA TYR A 104 -11.92 30.05 24.14
C TYR A 104 -10.83 31.01 24.66
N LYS A 105 -11.13 32.31 24.75
CA LYS A 105 -10.21 33.36 25.25
C LYS A 105 -8.85 33.35 24.55
N PRO A 106 -8.81 33.50 23.21
CA PRO A 106 -7.57 33.46 22.46
C PRO A 106 -6.56 34.50 22.93
N GLU A 107 -7.01 35.62 23.48
CA GLU A 107 -6.17 36.67 24.04
C GLU A 107 -5.36 36.27 25.29
N GLU A 108 -5.76 35.18 25.97
CA GLU A 108 -4.99 34.57 27.07
C GLU A 108 -3.93 33.58 26.56
N LEU A 109 -4.02 33.14 25.28
CA LEU A 109 -3.20 32.09 24.68
C LEU A 109 -2.20 32.61 23.67
N PHE A 110 -2.49 33.74 23.02
CA PHE A 110 -1.70 34.33 21.95
C PHE A 110 -1.42 35.81 22.21
N ASN A 111 -0.23 36.25 21.81
CA ASN A 111 0.17 37.64 21.75
C ASN A 111 -0.53 38.39 20.59
N GLU A 112 -0.45 39.74 20.56
CA GLU A 112 -1.07 40.55 19.49
C GLU A 112 -0.53 40.23 18.09
N ASP A 113 0.70 39.73 17.98
CA ASP A 113 1.33 39.28 16.74
C ASP A 113 0.96 37.84 16.30
N GLY A 114 0.07 37.20 17.07
CA GLY A 114 -0.39 35.82 16.83
C GLY A 114 0.58 34.72 17.30
N THR A 115 1.70 35.06 17.93
CA THR A 115 2.58 34.09 18.53
C THR A 115 2.01 33.56 19.84
N PRO A 116 2.23 32.28 20.24
CA PRO A 116 1.79 31.76 21.54
C PRO A 116 2.45 32.54 22.70
N VAL A 117 1.71 32.78 23.77
CA VAL A 117 2.31 33.32 25.03
C VAL A 117 3.34 32.33 25.58
N GLU A 118 4.28 32.82 26.41
CA GLU A 118 5.38 32.03 26.94
C GLU A 118 4.94 30.75 27.65
N LEU A 119 3.85 30.78 28.40
CA LEU A 119 3.29 29.60 29.05
C LEU A 119 2.96 28.51 28.03
N ILE A 120 2.25 28.83 26.97
CA ILE A 120 1.87 27.88 25.92
C ILE A 120 3.12 27.39 25.17
N ALA A 121 4.02 28.29 24.81
CA ALA A 121 5.28 27.97 24.14
C ALA A 121 6.21 27.08 24.99
N SER A 122 6.02 27.03 26.30
CA SER A 122 6.79 26.17 27.21
C SER A 122 6.34 24.71 27.24
N PHE A 123 5.07 24.40 26.90
CA PHE A 123 4.50 23.07 26.97
C PHE A 123 5.04 22.09 25.93
N PRO A 124 5.28 22.48 24.67
CA PRO A 124 5.82 21.55 23.68
C PRO A 124 7.15 20.95 24.14
N PRO A 125 7.34 19.64 23.99
CA PRO A 125 8.60 19.00 24.35
C PRO A 125 9.75 19.56 23.49
N LYS A 126 10.94 19.60 24.06
CA LYS A 126 12.16 20.13 23.42
C LYS A 126 13.13 19.03 23.03
N GLY A 127 14.00 19.30 22.07
CA GLY A 127 15.06 18.37 21.64
C GLY A 127 14.50 17.03 21.17
N GLU A 128 15.06 15.95 21.65
CA GLU A 128 14.74 14.57 21.28
C GLU A 128 13.34 14.10 21.74
N HIS A 129 12.71 14.84 22.66
CA HIS A 129 11.35 14.53 23.13
C HIS A 129 10.26 15.00 22.16
N ARG A 130 10.59 15.80 21.15
CA ARG A 130 9.62 16.19 20.14
C ARG A 130 9.29 15.00 19.24
N MET A 131 8.03 14.85 18.88
CA MET A 131 7.59 13.79 17.96
C MET A 131 8.39 13.82 16.65
N GLY A 132 8.58 14.99 16.05
CA GLY A 132 9.34 15.16 14.81
C GLY A 132 10.85 14.91 14.94
N ALA A 133 11.41 14.85 16.17
CA ALA A 133 12.80 14.49 16.41
C ALA A 133 12.97 12.99 16.69
N ASN A 134 11.88 12.24 16.95
CA ASN A 134 11.92 10.80 17.14
C ASN A 134 12.22 10.13 15.80
N PRO A 135 13.32 9.37 15.66
CA PRO A 135 13.69 8.73 14.40
C PRO A 135 12.66 7.72 13.91
N HIS A 136 11.86 7.13 14.82
CA HIS A 136 10.78 6.21 14.45
C HIS A 136 9.51 6.91 13.96
N ALA A 137 9.33 8.19 14.26
CA ALA A 137 8.14 8.97 13.89
C ALA A 137 8.38 9.94 12.73
N ASN A 138 9.63 10.13 12.29
CA ASN A 138 10.01 11.15 11.31
C ASN A 138 10.21 10.58 9.89
N GLY A 139 9.37 9.62 9.51
CA GLY A 139 9.28 9.08 8.16
C GLY A 139 10.62 8.94 7.44
N GLY A 140 11.32 7.83 7.65
CA GLY A 140 12.50 7.51 6.87
C GLY A 140 13.86 7.89 7.46
N LEU A 141 13.98 8.50 8.63
CA LEU A 141 15.30 8.74 9.26
C LEU A 141 16.08 7.45 9.53
N LEU A 142 15.38 6.34 9.71
CA LEU A 142 15.95 5.01 9.90
C LEU A 142 16.03 4.18 8.62
N LEU A 143 15.69 4.77 7.48
CA LEU A 143 15.72 4.05 6.21
C LEU A 143 17.12 3.53 5.93
N ARG A 144 17.23 2.22 5.79
CA ARG A 144 18.43 1.51 5.37
C ARG A 144 18.17 0.80 4.09
N ASP A 145 19.16 0.76 3.21
CA ASP A 145 19.05 0.03 1.94
C ASP A 145 18.78 -1.46 2.21
N LEU A 146 17.87 -2.01 1.43
CA LEU A 146 17.58 -3.42 1.45
C LEU A 146 18.72 -4.18 0.78
N ARG A 147 19.21 -5.24 1.43
CA ARG A 147 20.18 -6.17 0.82
C ARG A 147 19.41 -7.15 -0.06
N THR A 148 19.79 -7.25 -1.33
CA THR A 148 19.18 -8.20 -2.26
C THR A 148 20.26 -9.02 -2.95
N PRO A 149 20.00 -10.31 -3.25
CA PRO A 149 20.85 -11.05 -4.20
C PRO A 149 20.65 -10.51 -5.62
N ASP A 150 21.43 -10.94 -6.56
CA ASP A 150 21.14 -10.65 -7.98
C ASP A 150 19.91 -11.47 -8.40
N PHE A 151 18.82 -10.80 -8.77
CA PHE A 151 17.60 -11.45 -9.18
C PHE A 151 17.76 -12.31 -10.44
N ARG A 152 18.80 -12.04 -11.24
CA ARG A 152 19.11 -12.79 -12.46
C ARG A 152 19.56 -14.23 -12.18
N ASP A 153 20.05 -14.49 -10.96
CA ASP A 153 20.44 -15.83 -10.52
C ASP A 153 19.25 -16.78 -10.33
N TYR A 154 18.03 -16.23 -10.33
CA TYR A 154 16.76 -16.95 -10.18
C TYR A 154 16.03 -17.14 -11.54
N ALA A 155 16.69 -16.82 -12.64
CA ALA A 155 16.10 -16.86 -13.97
C ALA A 155 15.54 -18.24 -14.33
N VAL A 156 14.39 -18.26 -14.96
CA VAL A 156 13.90 -19.41 -15.69
C VAL A 156 14.63 -19.44 -17.03
N ASP A 157 15.24 -20.58 -17.36
CA ASP A 157 15.88 -20.81 -18.67
C ASP A 157 14.80 -21.02 -19.73
N ILE A 158 14.83 -20.20 -20.80
CA ILE A 158 13.80 -20.20 -21.85
C ILE A 158 14.50 -20.41 -23.20
N PRO A 159 14.56 -21.65 -23.68
CA PRO A 159 15.18 -21.97 -24.97
C PRO A 159 14.46 -21.31 -26.17
N ALA A 160 13.13 -21.28 -26.11
CA ALA A 160 12.29 -20.54 -27.06
C ALA A 160 11.00 -20.08 -26.40
N PRO A 161 10.38 -18.99 -26.88
CA PRO A 161 9.14 -18.47 -26.31
C PRO A 161 8.03 -19.50 -26.30
N GLY A 162 7.44 -19.75 -25.10
CA GLY A 162 6.33 -20.67 -24.91
C GLY A 162 6.69 -22.15 -24.74
N GLU A 163 7.97 -22.53 -24.85
CA GLU A 163 8.39 -23.94 -24.70
C GLU A 163 8.46 -24.42 -23.25
N VAL A 164 8.60 -23.50 -22.31
CA VAL A 164 8.73 -23.81 -20.87
C VAL A 164 7.54 -23.27 -20.11
N GLU A 165 7.09 -24.02 -19.11
CA GLU A 165 6.12 -23.55 -18.13
C GLU A 165 6.78 -23.34 -16.76
N ALA A 166 6.40 -22.26 -16.07
CA ALA A 166 6.81 -22.01 -14.70
C ALA A 166 5.65 -21.41 -13.89
N GLN A 167 5.77 -21.49 -12.56
CA GLN A 167 4.90 -20.75 -11.64
C GLN A 167 5.63 -19.49 -11.21
N ASP A 168 5.24 -18.34 -11.74
CA ASP A 168 5.96 -17.07 -11.57
C ASP A 168 6.14 -16.71 -10.08
N MET A 169 5.07 -16.83 -9.30
CA MET A 169 5.11 -16.57 -7.86
C MET A 169 5.97 -17.57 -7.08
N TYR A 170 6.09 -18.82 -7.52
CA TYR A 170 7.01 -19.78 -6.90
C TYR A 170 8.47 -19.38 -7.15
N VAL A 171 8.80 -18.98 -8.37
CA VAL A 171 10.13 -18.46 -8.72
C VAL A 171 10.44 -17.22 -7.89
N LEU A 172 9.50 -16.27 -7.81
CA LEU A 172 9.63 -15.08 -6.95
C LEU A 172 9.85 -15.47 -5.49
N GLY A 173 9.13 -16.48 -4.98
CA GLY A 173 9.25 -16.97 -3.60
C GLY A 173 10.66 -17.37 -3.22
N THR A 174 11.42 -17.98 -4.14
CA THR A 174 12.83 -18.35 -3.91
C THR A 174 13.74 -17.14 -3.81
N TYR A 175 13.50 -16.13 -4.64
CA TYR A 175 14.21 -14.84 -4.56
C TYR A 175 13.89 -14.11 -3.24
N VAL A 176 12.61 -14.01 -2.89
CA VAL A 176 12.15 -13.35 -1.65
C VAL A 176 12.69 -14.03 -0.41
N ARG A 177 12.79 -15.39 -0.41
CA ARG A 177 13.46 -16.15 0.66
C ARG A 177 14.88 -15.62 0.91
N ASP A 178 15.65 -15.43 -0.14
CA ASP A 178 17.05 -15.03 0.00
C ASP A 178 17.19 -13.52 0.30
N VAL A 179 16.28 -12.69 -0.18
CA VAL A 179 16.14 -11.30 0.33
C VAL A 179 15.86 -11.31 1.82
N MET A 180 14.92 -12.14 2.28
CA MET A 180 14.60 -12.27 3.71
C MET A 180 15.84 -12.70 4.51
N LYS A 181 16.55 -13.73 4.05
CA LYS A 181 17.76 -14.25 4.68
C LYS A 181 18.84 -13.18 4.85
N LEU A 182 19.10 -12.35 3.83
CA LEU A 182 20.09 -11.28 3.88
C LEU A 182 19.72 -10.17 4.86
N ASN A 183 18.45 -10.02 5.21
CA ASN A 183 17.95 -8.96 6.06
C ASN A 183 17.46 -9.43 7.45
N MET A 184 17.70 -10.68 7.83
CA MET A 184 17.31 -11.22 9.13
C MET A 184 17.97 -10.49 10.30
N GLU A 185 19.27 -10.21 10.22
CA GLU A 185 20.01 -9.49 11.26
C GLU A 185 19.53 -8.04 11.41
N SER A 186 19.34 -7.33 10.29
CA SER A 186 18.89 -5.93 10.29
C SER A 186 17.42 -5.77 10.65
N ARG A 187 16.64 -6.83 10.51
CA ARG A 187 15.18 -6.86 10.77
C ARG A 187 14.41 -5.77 10.01
N ASN A 188 14.88 -5.38 8.82
CA ASN A 188 14.32 -4.29 8.04
C ASN A 188 13.47 -4.74 6.84
N PHE A 189 13.14 -6.04 6.73
CA PHE A 189 12.26 -6.58 5.70
C PHE A 189 11.17 -7.47 6.29
N ARG A 190 9.94 -7.35 5.78
CA ARG A 190 8.78 -8.13 6.24
C ARG A 190 7.74 -8.31 5.15
N ILE A 191 7.05 -9.45 5.19
CA ILE A 191 5.88 -9.76 4.38
C ILE A 191 4.62 -9.58 5.24
N PHE A 192 3.56 -9.06 4.63
CA PHE A 192 2.23 -8.94 5.22
C PHE A 192 1.22 -9.63 4.29
N ALA A 193 0.49 -10.60 4.81
CA ALA A 193 -0.49 -11.36 4.05
C ALA A 193 -1.64 -11.81 4.98
N PRO A 194 -2.90 -11.80 4.52
CA PRO A 194 -4.03 -12.26 5.30
C PRO A 194 -4.23 -13.78 5.15
N ASP A 195 -3.26 -14.58 5.66
CA ASP A 195 -3.20 -16.05 5.52
C ASP A 195 -3.05 -16.53 4.06
N GLU A 196 -2.32 -15.78 3.24
CA GLU A 196 -2.23 -16.05 1.79
C GLU A 196 -0.82 -16.35 1.29
N THR A 197 0.22 -16.24 2.12
CA THR A 197 1.64 -16.41 1.71
C THR A 197 1.89 -17.76 1.02
N ALA A 198 1.43 -18.86 1.60
CA ALA A 198 1.63 -20.18 1.01
C ALA A 198 0.74 -20.43 -0.21
N SER A 199 -0.52 -19.99 -0.16
CA SER A 199 -1.47 -20.15 -1.27
C SER A 199 -1.06 -19.33 -2.50
N ASN A 200 -0.36 -18.21 -2.30
CA ASN A 200 0.25 -17.40 -3.36
C ASN A 200 1.67 -17.84 -3.76
N ARG A 201 2.11 -19.03 -3.35
CA ARG A 201 3.38 -19.68 -3.74
C ARG A 201 4.63 -19.02 -3.17
N LEU A 202 4.53 -18.28 -2.08
CA LEU A 202 5.68 -17.68 -1.40
C LEU A 202 6.23 -18.52 -0.24
N GLN A 203 5.78 -19.78 -0.08
CA GLN A 203 6.13 -20.66 1.04
C GLN A 203 7.64 -20.89 1.23
N ALA A 204 8.47 -20.68 0.21
CA ALA A 204 9.92 -20.80 0.32
C ALA A 204 10.51 -19.89 1.42
N VAL A 205 9.84 -18.78 1.79
CA VAL A 205 10.29 -17.90 2.87
C VAL A 205 10.30 -18.58 4.23
N PHE A 206 9.48 -19.62 4.42
CA PHE A 206 9.43 -20.39 5.66
C PHE A 206 10.67 -21.28 5.89
N ASP A 207 11.54 -21.42 4.90
CA ASP A 207 12.85 -22.05 5.09
C ASP A 207 13.81 -21.20 5.96
N VAL A 208 13.53 -19.89 6.11
CA VAL A 208 14.42 -18.93 6.77
C VAL A 208 13.76 -18.13 7.89
N THR A 209 12.44 -18.09 7.96
CA THR A 209 11.68 -17.35 8.99
C THR A 209 10.32 -17.99 9.22
N GLY A 210 9.67 -17.65 10.34
CA GLY A 210 8.31 -18.08 10.63
C GLY A 210 7.27 -16.98 10.44
N ARG A 211 6.00 -17.37 10.68
CA ARG A 211 4.87 -16.46 10.83
C ARG A 211 4.92 -15.81 12.20
N ARG A 212 4.78 -14.51 12.25
CA ARG A 212 4.66 -13.74 13.50
C ARG A 212 3.32 -14.06 14.17
N PHE A 213 3.36 -14.75 15.28
CA PHE A 213 2.19 -15.16 16.04
C PHE A 213 2.41 -14.95 17.53
N LEU A 214 1.47 -14.33 18.23
CA LEU A 214 1.59 -13.94 19.64
C LEU A 214 0.55 -14.62 20.54
N ASP A 215 -0.26 -15.50 20.00
CA ASP A 215 -1.24 -16.27 20.75
C ASP A 215 -0.74 -17.71 21.02
N LYS A 216 -1.57 -18.50 21.67
CA LYS A 216 -1.25 -19.88 22.01
C LYS A 216 -1.03 -20.70 20.74
N GLN A 217 0.10 -21.37 20.67
CA GLN A 217 0.41 -22.32 19.61
C GLN A 217 -0.17 -23.70 19.98
N ILE A 218 -0.70 -24.42 18.99
CA ILE A 218 -1.25 -25.77 19.15
C ILE A 218 -0.32 -26.75 18.44
N GLU A 219 0.43 -27.52 19.24
CA GLU A 219 1.37 -28.52 18.73
C GLU A 219 0.67 -29.52 17.81
N GLY A 220 1.27 -29.79 16.64
CA GLY A 220 0.76 -30.71 15.64
C GLY A 220 -0.38 -30.17 14.74
N ILE A 221 -0.78 -28.89 14.95
CA ILE A 221 -1.75 -28.17 14.10
C ILE A 221 -1.11 -26.95 13.47
N ASP A 222 -0.46 -26.12 14.28
CA ASP A 222 0.16 -24.89 13.82
C ASP A 222 1.53 -25.14 13.21
N GLU A 223 1.78 -24.57 12.05
CA GLU A 223 3.05 -24.71 11.33
C GLU A 223 3.72 -23.36 11.12
N HIS A 224 5.05 -23.36 11.17
CA HIS A 224 5.90 -22.18 10.92
C HIS A 224 5.64 -20.97 11.84
N LEU A 225 5.05 -21.17 13.02
CA LEU A 225 4.82 -20.07 13.97
C LEU A 225 6.11 -19.70 14.71
N ASP A 226 6.40 -18.41 14.76
CA ASP A 226 7.58 -17.86 15.42
C ASP A 226 7.28 -16.47 15.99
N PRO A 227 7.44 -16.25 17.31
CA PRO A 227 7.28 -14.91 17.91
C PRO A 227 8.16 -13.83 17.28
N ASP A 228 9.30 -14.21 16.71
CA ASP A 228 10.22 -13.31 15.99
C ASP A 228 10.09 -13.36 14.47
N GLY A 229 9.12 -14.13 13.96
CA GLY A 229 8.87 -14.34 12.54
C GLY A 229 8.74 -13.02 11.74
N ARG A 230 9.16 -13.08 10.48
CA ARG A 230 9.17 -11.93 9.58
C ARG A 230 7.98 -11.91 8.62
N VAL A 231 7.10 -12.89 8.69
CA VAL A 231 5.85 -12.96 7.92
C VAL A 231 4.68 -12.70 8.86
N MET A 232 3.86 -11.71 8.58
CA MET A 232 2.59 -11.46 9.26
C MET A 232 1.47 -12.07 8.42
N ASP A 233 1.17 -13.32 8.67
CA ASP A 233 0.30 -14.17 7.86
C ASP A 233 -0.72 -14.95 8.71
N SER A 234 -1.10 -14.41 9.84
CA SER A 234 -1.94 -15.12 10.81
C SER A 234 -3.35 -14.57 10.96
N MET A 235 -3.70 -13.54 10.19
CA MET A 235 -4.96 -12.83 10.38
C MET A 235 -5.63 -12.58 9.04
N LEU A 236 -6.86 -13.05 8.88
CA LEU A 236 -7.73 -12.75 7.73
C LEU A 236 -8.26 -11.32 7.85
N SER A 237 -7.36 -10.36 7.73
CA SER A 237 -7.69 -8.94 7.78
C SER A 237 -6.71 -8.11 6.95
N GLU A 238 -7.11 -7.78 5.76
CA GLU A 238 -6.37 -6.92 4.84
C GLU A 238 -6.10 -5.55 5.45
N HIS A 239 -7.06 -5.01 6.21
CA HIS A 239 -6.90 -3.72 6.90
C HIS A 239 -5.74 -3.73 7.89
N PHE A 240 -5.56 -4.81 8.67
CA PHE A 240 -4.44 -4.93 9.59
C PHE A 240 -3.13 -5.08 8.83
N CYS A 241 -3.11 -5.90 7.77
CA CYS A 241 -1.91 -6.08 6.93
C CYS A 241 -1.45 -4.75 6.34
N GLU A 242 -2.38 -3.98 5.77
CA GLU A 242 -2.11 -2.64 5.24
C GLU A 242 -1.61 -1.69 6.31
N GLY A 243 -2.35 -1.53 7.41
CA GLY A 243 -1.97 -0.61 8.48
C GLY A 243 -0.63 -0.95 9.14
N PHE A 244 -0.31 -2.24 9.30
CA PHE A 244 1.00 -2.67 9.81
C PHE A 244 2.11 -2.40 8.80
N LEU A 245 1.89 -2.64 7.50
CA LEU A 245 2.87 -2.35 6.46
C LEU A 245 3.14 -0.86 6.37
N GLU A 246 2.12 -0.02 6.31
CA GLU A 246 2.27 1.44 6.31
C GLU A 246 3.09 1.93 7.51
N GLY A 247 2.73 1.50 8.71
CA GLY A 247 3.49 1.82 9.93
C GLY A 247 4.94 1.32 9.88
N TYR A 248 5.17 0.14 9.30
CA TYR A 248 6.49 -0.45 9.16
C TYR A 248 7.39 0.37 8.20
N LEU A 249 6.84 0.81 7.07
CA LEU A 249 7.53 1.69 6.11
C LEU A 249 7.90 3.03 6.75
N LEU A 250 6.98 3.64 7.50
CA LEU A 250 7.22 4.90 8.21
C LEU A 250 8.34 4.82 9.25
N THR A 251 8.68 3.63 9.71
CA THR A 251 9.85 3.41 10.59
C THR A 251 11.16 3.17 9.83
N GLY A 252 11.19 3.40 8.51
CA GLY A 252 12.38 3.26 7.68
C GLY A 252 12.73 1.81 7.30
N ARG A 253 11.73 0.95 7.24
CA ARG A 253 11.87 -0.46 6.88
C ARG A 253 11.20 -0.75 5.53
N HIS A 254 11.41 -1.96 5.00
CA HIS A 254 10.91 -2.40 3.70
C HIS A 254 9.94 -3.57 3.87
N GLY A 255 9.00 -3.69 2.97
CA GLY A 255 8.07 -4.80 2.94
C GLY A 255 7.14 -4.75 1.75
N PHE A 256 6.27 -5.74 1.68
CA PHE A 256 5.20 -5.78 0.70
C PHE A 256 3.96 -6.47 1.28
N PHE A 257 2.83 -6.17 0.69
CA PHE A 257 1.56 -6.80 0.95
C PHE A 257 1.27 -7.82 -0.17
N ASP A 258 1.14 -9.08 0.22
CA ASP A 258 0.75 -10.17 -0.66
C ASP A 258 -0.73 -10.49 -0.43
N SER A 259 -1.55 -10.40 -1.47
CA SER A 259 -2.99 -10.62 -1.37
C SER A 259 -3.57 -11.22 -2.65
N TYR A 260 -4.73 -11.84 -2.52
CA TYR A 260 -5.59 -12.14 -3.66
C TYR A 260 -6.10 -10.85 -4.28
N GLU A 261 -6.11 -10.80 -5.59
CA GLU A 261 -6.55 -9.62 -6.33
C GLU A 261 -7.97 -9.19 -5.95
N ALA A 262 -8.89 -10.14 -5.81
CA ALA A 262 -10.28 -9.83 -5.48
C ALA A 262 -10.48 -9.19 -4.10
N PHE A 263 -9.59 -9.44 -3.14
CA PHE A 263 -9.75 -8.96 -1.77
C PHE A 263 -9.00 -7.65 -1.48
N ILE A 264 -8.00 -7.30 -2.29
CA ILE A 264 -7.23 -6.08 -2.04
C ILE A 264 -8.08 -4.81 -2.07
N ARG A 265 -9.24 -4.81 -2.73
CA ARG A 265 -10.19 -3.69 -2.70
C ARG A 265 -10.71 -3.33 -1.31
N ILE A 266 -10.63 -4.25 -0.35
CA ILE A 266 -10.96 -3.98 1.05
C ILE A 266 -10.13 -2.80 1.59
N VAL A 267 -8.92 -2.58 1.10
CA VAL A 267 -8.01 -1.50 1.53
C VAL A 267 -7.99 -0.27 0.64
N ASP A 268 -8.91 -0.15 -0.33
CA ASP A 268 -8.97 0.99 -1.27
C ASP A 268 -8.84 2.36 -0.59
N SER A 269 -9.52 2.55 0.53
CA SER A 269 -9.51 3.83 1.24
C SER A 269 -8.18 4.07 1.98
N MET A 270 -7.57 3.02 2.53
CA MET A 270 -6.27 3.11 3.21
C MET A 270 -5.17 3.42 2.19
N PHE A 271 -5.12 2.66 1.11
CA PHE A 271 -4.25 2.94 -0.03
C PHE A 271 -4.39 4.39 -0.53
N ALA A 272 -5.64 4.85 -0.73
CA ALA A 272 -5.91 6.21 -1.19
C ALA A 272 -5.38 7.28 -0.23
N GLN A 273 -5.44 7.04 1.08
CA GLN A 273 -4.88 7.95 2.08
C GLN A 273 -3.34 7.92 2.07
N HIS A 274 -2.74 6.74 1.96
CA HIS A 274 -1.28 6.60 1.85
C HIS A 274 -0.73 7.34 0.62
N ALA A 275 -1.35 7.16 -0.55
CA ALA A 275 -0.96 7.86 -1.77
C ALA A 275 -1.07 9.39 -1.64
N LYS A 276 -2.12 9.91 -1.00
CA LYS A 276 -2.26 11.34 -0.70
C LYS A 276 -1.19 11.83 0.28
N TRP A 277 -0.91 11.03 1.30
CA TRP A 277 0.14 11.35 2.27
C TRP A 277 1.52 11.42 1.61
N LEU A 278 1.89 10.44 0.76
CA LEU A 278 3.15 10.46 0.00
C LEU A 278 3.27 11.74 -0.83
N LYS A 279 2.21 12.10 -1.58
CA LYS A 279 2.19 13.33 -2.38
C LYS A 279 2.46 14.57 -1.52
N MET A 280 1.75 14.71 -0.40
CA MET A 280 1.94 15.86 0.49
C MET A 280 3.34 15.89 1.13
N CYS A 281 3.87 14.73 1.48
CA CYS A 281 5.20 14.63 2.07
C CYS A 281 6.33 14.98 1.09
N SER A 282 6.15 14.71 -0.20
CA SER A 282 7.12 15.07 -1.23
C SER A 282 7.34 16.60 -1.36
N GLU A 283 6.38 17.40 -0.91
CA GLU A 283 6.45 18.87 -0.90
C GLU A 283 7.16 19.42 0.36
N LEU A 284 7.49 18.57 1.34
CA LEU A 284 8.06 18.98 2.62
C LEU A 284 9.57 18.71 2.68
N PRO A 285 10.42 19.75 2.64
CA PRO A 285 11.88 19.59 2.52
C PRO A 285 12.55 18.91 3.72
N TRP A 286 11.87 18.81 4.85
CA TRP A 286 12.39 18.17 6.06
C TRP A 286 11.99 16.68 6.18
N ARG A 287 11.11 16.20 5.33
CA ARG A 287 10.77 14.78 5.27
C ARG A 287 11.85 13.99 4.55
N GLN A 288 12.14 12.80 5.09
CA GLN A 288 13.03 11.85 4.43
C GLN A 288 12.23 10.89 3.56
N ASP A 289 12.90 10.33 2.56
CA ASP A 289 12.33 9.27 1.75
C ASP A 289 12.00 8.05 2.60
N ILE A 290 10.96 7.34 2.24
CA ILE A 290 10.60 6.03 2.79
C ILE A 290 10.61 4.97 1.70
N ALA A 291 10.74 3.70 2.08
CA ALA A 291 10.53 2.60 1.16
C ALA A 291 9.10 2.64 0.59
N SER A 292 8.95 2.24 -0.67
CA SER A 292 7.66 2.23 -1.34
C SER A 292 6.69 1.23 -0.71
N LEU A 293 5.41 1.54 -0.79
CA LEU A 293 4.32 0.63 -0.48
C LEU A 293 4.14 -0.30 -1.68
N ASN A 294 4.39 -1.59 -1.48
CA ASN A 294 4.39 -2.57 -2.56
C ASN A 294 3.26 -3.59 -2.35
N TYR A 295 2.43 -3.79 -3.37
CA TYR A 295 1.44 -4.85 -3.45
C TYR A 295 1.87 -5.91 -4.45
N ILE A 296 1.74 -7.18 -4.08
CA ILE A 296 1.79 -8.33 -4.97
C ILE A 296 0.40 -8.94 -4.99
N LEU A 297 -0.25 -8.86 -6.14
CA LEU A 297 -1.59 -9.39 -6.34
C LEU A 297 -1.47 -10.69 -7.15
N ALA A 298 -1.52 -11.79 -6.43
CA ALA A 298 -1.59 -13.11 -7.03
C ALA A 298 -3.03 -13.64 -6.97
N SER A 299 -3.28 -14.86 -7.41
CA SER A 299 -4.64 -15.36 -7.50
C SER A 299 -5.56 -14.40 -8.26
N ASN A 300 -5.09 -13.96 -9.42
CA ASN A 300 -5.75 -12.95 -10.25
C ASN A 300 -7.05 -13.47 -10.87
N VAL A 301 -7.85 -12.60 -11.43
CA VAL A 301 -9.20 -12.86 -11.96
C VAL A 301 -9.27 -14.06 -12.93
N TRP A 302 -8.22 -14.31 -13.70
CA TRP A 302 -8.17 -15.39 -14.70
C TRP A 302 -7.83 -16.75 -14.11
N GLN A 303 -7.48 -16.84 -12.83
CA GLN A 303 -6.90 -18.02 -12.21
C GLN A 303 -7.65 -18.48 -10.95
N GLN A 304 -8.94 -18.16 -10.86
CA GLN A 304 -9.82 -18.50 -9.74
C GLN A 304 -10.85 -19.61 -10.11
N ASP A 305 -10.37 -20.63 -10.76
CA ASP A 305 -11.19 -21.72 -11.28
C ASP A 305 -11.92 -22.52 -10.18
N HIS A 306 -11.32 -22.66 -8.99
CA HIS A 306 -11.93 -23.38 -7.86
C HIS A 306 -12.72 -22.48 -6.89
N ASN A 307 -12.47 -21.16 -6.87
CA ASN A 307 -13.18 -20.22 -6.02
C ASN A 307 -14.35 -19.52 -6.72
N GLY A 308 -14.40 -19.57 -8.04
CA GLY A 308 -15.43 -18.98 -8.88
C GLY A 308 -15.37 -17.44 -8.89
N PHE A 309 -16.43 -16.82 -9.43
CA PHE A 309 -16.45 -15.38 -9.69
C PHE A 309 -16.45 -14.50 -8.41
N THR A 310 -16.71 -15.05 -7.23
CA THR A 310 -16.61 -14.33 -5.96
C THR A 310 -15.17 -13.87 -5.67
N HIS A 311 -14.18 -14.47 -6.35
CA HIS A 311 -12.76 -14.15 -6.24
C HIS A 311 -12.21 -13.49 -7.52
N GLN A 312 -13.08 -12.94 -8.35
CA GLN A 312 -12.76 -12.36 -9.66
C GLN A 312 -13.11 -10.88 -9.68
N ASP A 313 -12.22 -10.03 -9.19
CA ASP A 313 -12.39 -8.57 -9.20
C ASP A 313 -11.04 -7.87 -9.40
N PRO A 314 -10.73 -7.37 -10.62
CA PRO A 314 -9.53 -6.60 -10.91
C PRO A 314 -9.70 -5.10 -10.59
N GLY A 315 -10.80 -4.66 -10.00
CA GLY A 315 -11.17 -3.25 -9.85
C GLY A 315 -10.24 -2.41 -8.98
N PHE A 316 -9.32 -3.03 -8.23
CA PHE A 316 -8.27 -2.27 -7.52
C PHE A 316 -7.35 -1.53 -8.49
N LEU A 317 -7.05 -2.10 -9.65
CA LEU A 317 -6.20 -1.46 -10.66
C LEU A 317 -6.83 -0.17 -11.19
N ASP A 318 -8.15 -0.16 -11.44
CA ASP A 318 -8.87 1.04 -11.86
C ASP A 318 -8.80 2.13 -10.79
N HIS A 319 -8.89 1.74 -9.53
CA HIS A 319 -8.77 2.67 -8.40
C HIS A 319 -7.36 3.27 -8.32
N VAL A 320 -6.32 2.46 -8.51
CA VAL A 320 -4.92 2.90 -8.52
C VAL A 320 -4.64 3.84 -9.69
N ALA A 321 -5.13 3.52 -10.90
CA ALA A 321 -4.95 4.32 -12.11
C ALA A 321 -5.48 5.77 -11.96
N ASN A 322 -6.47 5.98 -11.09
CA ASN A 322 -7.07 7.28 -10.83
C ASN A 322 -6.30 8.13 -9.78
N LYS A 323 -5.17 7.64 -9.25
CA LYS A 323 -4.37 8.40 -8.30
C LYS A 323 -3.34 9.28 -9.01
N LYS A 324 -2.69 10.16 -8.23
CA LYS A 324 -1.63 11.01 -8.77
C LYS A 324 -0.50 10.18 -9.37
N ALA A 325 -0.21 10.47 -10.61
CA ALA A 325 0.84 9.84 -11.40
C ALA A 325 2.23 9.85 -10.75
N ASP A 326 2.51 10.88 -9.95
CA ASP A 326 3.80 11.05 -9.27
C ASP A 326 4.12 9.92 -8.30
N VAL A 327 3.10 9.27 -7.73
CA VAL A 327 3.27 8.32 -6.63
C VAL A 327 2.81 6.89 -6.94
N VAL A 328 2.12 6.63 -8.05
CA VAL A 328 1.61 5.28 -8.36
C VAL A 328 2.31 4.65 -9.54
N ARG A 329 2.49 3.32 -9.48
CA ARG A 329 3.05 2.47 -10.54
C ARG A 329 2.29 1.15 -10.58
N MET A 330 2.03 0.64 -11.78
CA MET A 330 1.35 -0.64 -11.99
C MET A 330 2.11 -1.49 -13.01
N TYR A 331 2.50 -2.68 -12.59
CA TYR A 331 3.26 -3.62 -13.40
C TYR A 331 2.49 -4.93 -13.55
N LEU A 332 2.36 -5.39 -14.78
CA LEU A 332 1.69 -6.64 -15.12
C LEU A 332 2.65 -7.53 -15.94
N PRO A 333 3.66 -8.12 -15.29
CA PRO A 333 4.65 -8.94 -15.96
C PRO A 333 4.01 -10.16 -16.63
N PRO A 334 4.41 -10.50 -17.88
CA PRO A 334 3.85 -11.63 -18.62
C PRO A 334 4.45 -12.98 -18.27
N ASP A 335 5.57 -13.02 -17.53
CA ASP A 335 6.33 -14.22 -17.18
C ASP A 335 7.20 -14.02 -15.91
N ALA A 336 7.81 -15.10 -15.43
CA ALA A 336 8.61 -15.11 -14.21
C ALA A 336 9.85 -14.22 -14.28
N ASN A 337 10.54 -14.16 -15.42
CA ASN A 337 11.74 -13.34 -15.57
C ASN A 337 11.40 -11.84 -15.54
N CYS A 338 10.29 -11.46 -16.15
CA CYS A 338 9.75 -10.09 -16.03
C CYS A 338 9.29 -9.79 -14.59
N LEU A 339 8.65 -10.74 -13.91
CA LEU A 339 8.22 -10.57 -12.52
C LEU A 339 9.41 -10.33 -11.59
N LEU A 340 10.49 -11.10 -11.72
CA LEU A 340 11.72 -10.90 -10.94
C LEU A 340 12.31 -9.50 -11.16
N SER A 341 12.38 -9.04 -12.40
CA SER A 341 12.90 -7.72 -12.74
C SER A 341 12.04 -6.59 -12.16
N CYS A 342 10.71 -6.67 -12.32
CA CYS A 342 9.78 -5.66 -11.77
C CYS A 342 9.81 -5.65 -10.24
N PHE A 343 9.78 -6.82 -9.61
CA PHE A 343 9.75 -6.91 -8.15
C PHE A 343 11.03 -6.38 -7.51
N ASP A 344 12.22 -6.74 -8.04
CA ASP A 344 13.50 -6.22 -7.54
C ASP A 344 13.56 -4.69 -7.62
N HIS A 345 13.06 -4.12 -8.73
CA HIS A 345 12.94 -2.67 -8.87
C HIS A 345 12.00 -2.08 -7.81
N CYS A 346 10.82 -2.64 -7.64
CA CYS A 346 9.80 -2.12 -6.73
C CYS A 346 10.23 -2.13 -5.27
N ILE A 347 10.82 -3.23 -4.78
CA ILE A 347 11.23 -3.32 -3.36
C ILE A 347 12.42 -2.43 -3.00
N LYS A 348 13.17 -1.93 -3.98
CA LYS A 348 14.26 -0.96 -3.82
C LYS A 348 13.80 0.47 -4.00
N SER A 349 12.65 0.69 -4.61
CA SER A 349 12.11 2.03 -4.87
C SER A 349 11.68 2.74 -3.60
N ARG A 350 11.56 4.06 -3.68
CA ARG A 350 11.18 4.93 -2.56
C ARG A 350 10.07 5.87 -2.98
N ASN A 351 9.20 6.22 -2.03
CA ASN A 351 8.11 7.18 -2.18
C ASN A 351 7.05 6.83 -3.22
N TYR A 352 6.90 5.54 -3.57
CA TYR A 352 5.88 5.09 -4.50
C TYR A 352 4.88 4.14 -3.84
N VAL A 353 3.75 3.99 -4.50
CA VAL A 353 2.87 2.83 -4.36
C VAL A 353 3.03 2.01 -5.63
N ASN A 354 3.56 0.81 -5.50
CA ASN A 354 3.74 -0.13 -6.60
C ASN A 354 2.71 -1.25 -6.49
N VAL A 355 2.03 -1.53 -7.58
CA VAL A 355 1.11 -2.66 -7.69
C VAL A 355 1.64 -3.60 -8.77
N ILE A 356 1.85 -4.86 -8.40
CA ILE A 356 2.31 -5.91 -9.31
C ILE A 356 1.25 -7.01 -9.34
N VAL A 357 0.74 -7.34 -10.53
CA VAL A 357 -0.16 -8.48 -10.72
C VAL A 357 0.65 -9.64 -11.28
N ALA A 358 0.59 -10.81 -10.64
CA ALA A 358 1.42 -11.95 -10.98
C ALA A 358 0.62 -13.26 -11.06
N SER A 359 1.20 -14.26 -11.73
CA SER A 359 0.62 -15.60 -11.88
C SER A 359 1.14 -16.55 -10.81
N LYS A 360 0.25 -17.29 -10.16
CA LYS A 360 0.61 -18.39 -9.24
C LYS A 360 0.50 -19.78 -9.85
N HIS A 361 -0.19 -19.93 -10.98
CA HIS A 361 -0.33 -21.19 -11.70
C HIS A 361 0.74 -21.35 -12.77
N PRO A 362 1.03 -22.58 -13.22
CA PRO A 362 1.93 -22.80 -14.34
C PRO A 362 1.46 -22.05 -15.59
N ARG A 363 2.38 -21.31 -16.21
CA ARG A 363 2.16 -20.52 -17.43
C ARG A 363 3.38 -20.64 -18.34
N GLN A 364 3.14 -20.54 -19.64
CA GLN A 364 4.20 -20.43 -20.63
C GLN A 364 5.08 -19.22 -20.33
N GLN A 365 6.37 -19.38 -20.58
CA GLN A 365 7.38 -18.36 -20.35
C GLN A 365 7.88 -17.83 -21.71
N TRP A 366 8.14 -16.52 -21.79
CA TRP A 366 8.30 -15.86 -23.09
C TRP A 366 9.69 -15.29 -23.32
N LEU A 367 10.28 -14.65 -22.34
CA LEU A 367 11.50 -13.86 -22.50
C LEU A 367 12.64 -14.43 -21.66
N THR A 368 13.83 -14.58 -22.27
CA THR A 368 15.04 -14.82 -21.49
C THR A 368 15.25 -13.70 -20.48
N MET A 369 16.06 -13.93 -19.44
CA MET A 369 16.31 -12.90 -18.43
C MET A 369 16.87 -11.61 -19.03
N GLU A 370 17.77 -11.70 -20.03
CA GLU A 370 18.33 -10.52 -20.71
C GLU A 370 17.22 -9.73 -21.43
N GLN A 371 16.36 -10.43 -22.17
CA GLN A 371 15.22 -9.82 -22.86
C GLN A 371 14.22 -9.23 -21.88
N ALA A 372 13.93 -9.92 -20.78
CA ALA A 372 13.03 -9.47 -19.74
C ALA A 372 13.51 -8.17 -19.07
N VAL A 373 14.80 -8.10 -18.70
CA VAL A 373 15.40 -6.88 -18.13
C VAL A 373 15.26 -5.70 -19.09
N LYS A 374 15.57 -5.91 -20.37
CA LYS A 374 15.43 -4.87 -21.41
C LYS A 374 13.97 -4.42 -21.54
N HIS A 375 13.06 -5.39 -21.64
CA HIS A 375 11.63 -5.12 -21.82
C HIS A 375 11.01 -4.40 -20.61
N CYS A 376 11.29 -4.87 -19.39
CA CYS A 376 10.83 -4.23 -18.16
C CYS A 376 11.42 -2.82 -17.96
N THR A 377 12.67 -2.58 -18.34
CA THR A 377 13.28 -1.24 -18.31
C THR A 377 12.57 -0.27 -19.25
N GLN A 378 12.13 -0.75 -20.42
CA GLN A 378 11.33 0.04 -21.36
C GLN A 378 9.87 0.16 -20.91
N GLY A 379 9.35 -0.84 -20.19
CA GLY A 379 7.97 -0.95 -19.70
C GLY A 379 6.95 -1.35 -20.77
N ILE A 380 7.29 -1.25 -22.05
CA ILE A 380 6.48 -1.59 -23.23
C ILE A 380 7.40 -1.89 -24.40
N GLY A 381 6.97 -2.76 -25.32
CA GLY A 381 7.75 -3.01 -26.52
C GLY A 381 7.07 -3.90 -27.54
N ILE A 382 7.56 -3.82 -28.79
CA ILE A 382 7.17 -4.72 -29.85
C ILE A 382 7.87 -6.07 -29.63
N TRP A 383 7.10 -7.14 -29.65
CA TRP A 383 7.64 -8.50 -29.68
C TRP A 383 7.85 -8.97 -31.12
N GLU A 384 9.04 -8.73 -31.63
CA GLU A 384 9.39 -9.01 -33.03
C GLU A 384 9.22 -10.49 -33.40
N TRP A 385 9.54 -11.41 -32.46
CA TRP A 385 9.38 -12.84 -32.65
C TRP A 385 7.91 -13.30 -32.81
N ALA A 386 6.97 -12.55 -32.24
CA ALA A 386 5.53 -12.79 -32.35
C ALA A 386 4.89 -12.03 -33.52
N SER A 387 5.55 -10.98 -34.01
CA SER A 387 5.08 -10.12 -35.09
C SER A 387 5.45 -10.71 -36.46
N ASN A 388 4.77 -10.30 -37.55
CA ASN A 388 5.13 -10.63 -38.92
C ASN A 388 5.15 -9.40 -39.86
N ASP A 389 5.08 -8.19 -39.29
CA ASP A 389 5.18 -6.93 -40.04
C ASP A 389 6.61 -6.60 -40.53
N GLN A 390 7.62 -7.29 -40.00
CA GLN A 390 9.04 -7.13 -40.36
C GLN A 390 9.54 -5.68 -40.25
N GLY A 391 9.03 -4.94 -39.24
CA GLY A 391 9.34 -3.52 -39.04
C GLY A 391 8.68 -2.57 -40.04
N GLN A 392 7.80 -3.07 -40.90
CA GLN A 392 6.96 -2.26 -41.79
C GLN A 392 5.71 -1.81 -41.07
N GLU A 393 4.88 -0.99 -41.73
CA GLU A 393 3.58 -0.61 -41.20
C GLU A 393 2.68 -1.85 -41.16
N PRO A 394 2.10 -2.21 -39.97
CA PRO A 394 1.20 -3.34 -39.83
C PRO A 394 -0.20 -3.02 -40.38
N ASP A 395 -0.97 -4.04 -40.66
CA ASP A 395 -2.41 -3.90 -40.95
C ASP A 395 -3.23 -3.81 -39.65
N VAL A 396 -2.74 -4.44 -38.56
CA VAL A 396 -3.34 -4.44 -37.23
C VAL A 396 -2.27 -4.53 -36.14
N VAL A 397 -2.50 -3.85 -35.04
CA VAL A 397 -1.71 -3.99 -33.81
C VAL A 397 -2.49 -4.86 -32.81
N MET A 398 -1.88 -5.96 -32.39
CA MET A 398 -2.38 -6.84 -31.34
C MET A 398 -1.58 -6.54 -30.07
N ALA A 399 -2.21 -5.84 -29.13
CA ALA A 399 -1.56 -5.43 -27.88
C ALA A 399 -2.08 -6.23 -26.69
N CYS A 400 -1.21 -6.46 -25.70
CA CYS A 400 -1.56 -7.22 -24.50
C CYS A 400 -0.85 -6.67 -23.26
N CYS A 401 -1.49 -6.86 -22.10
CA CYS A 401 -0.96 -6.48 -20.78
C CYS A 401 -1.44 -7.48 -19.73
N GLY A 402 -0.51 -8.11 -19.01
CA GLY A 402 -0.76 -9.19 -18.03
C GLY A 402 -0.53 -10.59 -18.61
N ASP A 403 -0.50 -11.59 -17.74
CA ASP A 403 -0.13 -12.98 -18.08
C ASP A 403 -1.14 -13.63 -19.04
N THR A 404 -2.37 -13.80 -18.63
CA THR A 404 -3.42 -14.44 -19.43
C THR A 404 -3.77 -13.64 -20.68
N PRO A 405 -3.96 -12.30 -20.65
CA PRO A 405 -4.13 -11.52 -21.87
C PRO A 405 -2.98 -11.68 -22.87
N THR A 406 -1.74 -11.84 -22.41
CA THR A 406 -0.59 -12.11 -23.28
C THR A 406 -0.70 -13.48 -23.94
N LEU A 407 -0.98 -14.54 -23.18
CA LEU A 407 -1.18 -15.89 -23.70
C LEU A 407 -2.28 -15.93 -24.79
N GLU A 408 -3.43 -15.35 -24.46
CA GLU A 408 -4.59 -15.37 -25.38
C GLU A 408 -4.36 -14.51 -26.64
N THR A 409 -3.65 -13.40 -26.49
CA THR A 409 -3.27 -12.58 -27.66
C THR A 409 -2.32 -13.34 -28.58
N LEU A 410 -1.33 -14.04 -28.04
CA LEU A 410 -0.40 -14.86 -28.84
C LEU A 410 -1.11 -16.04 -29.52
N ALA A 411 -2.06 -16.68 -28.84
CA ALA A 411 -2.90 -17.70 -29.42
C ALA A 411 -3.74 -17.14 -30.59
N ALA A 412 -4.38 -15.99 -30.39
CA ALA A 412 -5.14 -15.31 -31.43
C ALA A 412 -4.27 -14.93 -32.62
N VAL A 413 -3.06 -14.38 -32.39
CA VAL A 413 -2.09 -14.06 -33.46
C VAL A 413 -1.70 -15.31 -34.24
N THR A 414 -1.48 -16.44 -33.56
CA THR A 414 -1.15 -17.71 -34.21
C THR A 414 -2.29 -18.16 -35.14
N ILE A 415 -3.54 -18.05 -34.72
CA ILE A 415 -4.71 -18.38 -35.52
C ILE A 415 -4.83 -17.43 -36.72
N LEU A 416 -4.70 -16.12 -36.48
CA LEU A 416 -4.81 -15.11 -37.53
C LEU A 416 -3.74 -15.33 -38.62
N ARG A 417 -2.49 -15.61 -38.25
CA ARG A 417 -1.41 -15.90 -39.21
C ARG A 417 -1.65 -17.16 -40.02
N ARG A 418 -2.35 -18.15 -39.50
CA ARG A 418 -2.74 -19.37 -40.22
C ARG A 418 -3.90 -19.10 -41.17
N GLU A 419 -4.95 -18.40 -40.73
CA GLU A 419 -6.16 -18.19 -41.52
C GLU A 419 -6.03 -17.00 -42.49
N LEU A 420 -5.22 -16.00 -42.18
CA LEU A 420 -5.00 -14.79 -42.94
C LEU A 420 -3.49 -14.52 -43.13
N PRO A 421 -2.75 -15.34 -43.90
CA PRO A 421 -1.29 -15.28 -43.97
C PRO A 421 -0.75 -13.96 -44.54
N GLU A 422 -1.55 -13.22 -45.28
CA GLU A 422 -1.16 -11.90 -45.86
C GLU A 422 -1.30 -10.75 -44.82
N LEU A 423 -1.99 -10.98 -43.72
CA LEU A 423 -2.22 -9.95 -42.71
C LEU A 423 -0.92 -9.66 -41.96
N LYS A 424 -0.48 -8.40 -41.98
CA LYS A 424 0.68 -7.93 -41.20
C LYS A 424 0.24 -7.56 -39.80
N ILE A 425 0.72 -8.33 -38.84
CA ILE A 425 0.37 -8.17 -37.41
C ILE A 425 1.60 -7.71 -36.66
N ARG A 426 1.46 -6.64 -35.89
CA ARG A 426 2.41 -6.21 -34.86
C ARG A 426 1.90 -6.62 -33.50
N VAL A 427 2.75 -7.27 -32.71
CA VAL A 427 2.43 -7.62 -31.31
C VAL A 427 3.15 -6.66 -30.39
N VAL A 428 2.40 -5.99 -29.52
CA VAL A 428 2.94 -5.07 -28.50
C VAL A 428 2.58 -5.60 -27.12
N ASN A 429 3.58 -5.85 -26.27
CA ASN A 429 3.37 -6.21 -24.87
C ASN A 429 3.66 -5.04 -23.97
N VAL A 430 2.78 -4.83 -22.98
CA VAL A 430 2.84 -3.78 -21.97
C VAL A 430 3.10 -4.44 -20.63
N VAL A 431 4.20 -4.07 -19.97
CA VAL A 431 4.51 -4.49 -18.58
C VAL A 431 4.13 -3.39 -17.60
N ASP A 432 4.51 -2.15 -17.89
CA ASP A 432 4.17 -0.96 -17.11
C ASP A 432 2.94 -0.29 -17.72
N LEU A 433 1.79 -0.50 -17.08
CA LEU A 433 0.52 0.03 -17.57
C LEU A 433 0.52 1.57 -17.65
N MET A 434 1.33 2.22 -16.82
CA MET A 434 1.43 3.69 -16.79
C MET A 434 2.13 4.25 -18.05
N LYS A 435 2.77 3.41 -18.87
CA LYS A 435 3.27 3.80 -20.20
C LYS A 435 2.19 4.29 -21.15
N LEU A 436 0.97 3.81 -20.98
CA LEU A 436 -0.17 4.21 -21.81
C LEU A 436 -0.77 5.57 -21.45
N GLN A 437 -0.30 6.19 -20.36
CA GLN A 437 -0.62 7.58 -20.04
C GLN A 437 0.19 8.53 -20.95
N PRO A 438 -0.32 9.71 -21.28
CA PRO A 438 0.49 10.77 -21.90
C PRO A 438 1.67 11.15 -21.01
N HIS A 439 2.82 11.47 -21.59
CA HIS A 439 4.01 11.92 -20.84
C HIS A 439 3.75 13.22 -20.06
N THR A 440 2.74 13.99 -20.41
CA THR A 440 2.30 15.19 -19.69
C THR A 440 1.54 14.87 -18.41
N GLU A 441 1.00 13.66 -18.30
CA GLU A 441 0.18 13.21 -17.17
C GLU A 441 0.92 12.24 -16.24
N HIS A 442 1.87 11.48 -16.79
CA HIS A 442 2.64 10.50 -16.02
C HIS A 442 4.12 10.50 -16.44
N PRO A 443 5.08 10.45 -15.49
CA PRO A 443 6.51 10.48 -15.81
C PRO A 443 6.99 9.26 -16.64
N HIS A 444 6.27 8.14 -16.59
CA HIS A 444 6.54 6.97 -17.45
C HIS A 444 5.81 7.05 -18.79
N GLY A 445 4.87 7.98 -18.98
CA GLY A 445 4.02 8.06 -20.15
C GLY A 445 4.79 8.25 -21.45
N LEU A 446 4.20 7.76 -22.54
CA LEU A 446 4.75 7.91 -23.87
C LEU A 446 4.50 9.30 -24.44
N THR A 447 5.43 9.80 -25.23
CA THR A 447 5.17 10.89 -26.15
C THR A 447 4.32 10.42 -27.33
N ASP A 448 3.64 11.33 -28.03
CA ASP A 448 2.86 10.99 -29.22
C ASP A 448 3.69 10.26 -30.27
N ALA A 449 4.95 10.67 -30.47
CA ALA A 449 5.85 10.03 -31.42
C ALA A 449 6.23 8.60 -31.03
N GLU A 450 6.46 8.33 -29.75
CA GLU A 450 6.71 6.98 -29.24
C GLU A 450 5.46 6.12 -29.36
N TYR A 451 4.29 6.67 -29.01
CA TYR A 451 3.02 5.98 -29.16
C TYR A 451 2.76 5.60 -30.62
N ASP A 452 2.89 6.55 -31.54
CA ASP A 452 2.72 6.32 -32.99
C ASP A 452 3.69 5.26 -33.53
N THR A 453 4.91 5.18 -32.99
CA THR A 453 5.90 4.15 -33.37
C THR A 453 5.44 2.75 -33.00
N LEU A 454 4.80 2.60 -31.83
CA LEU A 454 4.33 1.32 -31.32
C LEU A 454 2.97 0.93 -31.93
N PHE A 455 2.02 1.85 -31.91
CA PHE A 455 0.61 1.60 -32.17
C PHE A 455 0.12 2.10 -33.53
N THR A 456 0.96 2.84 -34.26
CA THR A 456 0.60 3.55 -35.51
C THR A 456 -0.42 4.68 -35.32
N LYS A 457 -0.73 5.43 -36.38
CA LYS A 457 -1.69 6.57 -36.30
C LYS A 457 -3.12 6.18 -36.65
N ASP A 458 -3.27 5.22 -37.54
CA ASP A 458 -4.53 4.97 -38.24
C ASP A 458 -4.91 3.49 -38.39
N LYS A 459 -4.07 2.57 -37.87
CA LYS A 459 -4.38 1.14 -37.94
C LYS A 459 -5.22 0.68 -36.75
N PRO A 460 -6.05 -0.34 -36.94
CA PRO A 460 -6.79 -0.94 -35.84
C PRO A 460 -5.85 -1.45 -34.72
N ILE A 461 -6.22 -1.18 -33.48
CA ILE A 461 -5.57 -1.71 -32.30
C ILE A 461 -6.56 -2.59 -31.56
N ILE A 462 -6.18 -3.85 -31.34
CA ILE A 462 -6.90 -4.77 -30.45
C ILE A 462 -6.05 -4.92 -29.22
N PHE A 463 -6.55 -4.43 -28.07
CA PHE A 463 -5.83 -4.44 -26.82
C PHE A 463 -6.55 -5.33 -25.80
N ALA A 464 -5.93 -6.44 -25.45
CA ALA A 464 -6.35 -7.30 -24.35
C ALA A 464 -5.53 -6.98 -23.11
N TYR A 465 -6.18 -6.54 -22.04
CA TYR A 465 -5.49 -6.21 -20.81
C TYR A 465 -6.23 -6.75 -19.59
N HIS A 466 -5.51 -6.82 -18.48
CA HIS A 466 -6.01 -7.25 -17.19
C HIS A 466 -6.60 -6.05 -16.44
N GLY A 467 -7.91 -5.93 -16.40
CA GLY A 467 -8.65 -4.82 -15.78
C GLY A 467 -10.10 -4.78 -16.25
N TYR A 468 -10.84 -3.74 -15.89
CA TYR A 468 -12.19 -3.46 -16.40
C TYR A 468 -12.17 -2.48 -17.57
#